data_7b07076b27afbf727a42234b8c198c31
#
_entry.id   7b07076b27afbf727a42234b8c198c31
#
_cell.length_a   1.000
_cell.length_b   1.000
_cell.length_c   1.000
_cell.angle_alpha   90.00
_cell.angle_beta   90.00
_cell.angle_gamma   90.00
#
_symmetry.space_group_name_H-M   'P 1'
#
loop_
_entity.id
_entity.type
_entity.pdbx_description
1 polymer ?
#
loop_
_entity_poly.entity_id
_entity_poly.type
_entity_poly.pdbx_seq_one_letter_code
_entity_poly.pdbx_strand_id
1 'polypeptide(L)'
;MTDKRIYQIGLTMINGVGDILARHLLESLGNEEAIFTEKKSQLEKITGIGPTLSTEILRADVLQKAEKELTFIEKNKIDCHFYTDSTYPHRLKQCEDAPILFYSKGNIKPDVQRVISVVGTRNATTYGKDLTESLIRDLALHFPDLLVLSGLAYGIDICAHRSALQNQLPTIGVLAHGLDRIYPAIHRNTAVEMLQQGGLITDFPSGTNPDKQNFIKRNRIVAGLSDATLVVESSSKGGSLITADIAFSYGRDVYCFPGRVADEQSKGCNKLIRENKAGLITCAADLIAALRWESNESPLNQCTAQPCI
;
A
#
# COMPACT_ATOMS: atom_id res chain seq x y z
N MET A 1 -23.26 16.66 -19.41
CA MET A 1 -23.23 15.63 -18.35
C MET A 1 -22.02 15.90 -17.47
N THR A 2 -22.20 15.94 -16.18
CA THR A 2 -21.10 16.08 -15.22
C THR A 2 -20.24 14.83 -15.27
N ASP A 3 -18.91 14.99 -15.23
CA ASP A 3 -18.00 13.84 -15.23
C ASP A 3 -18.23 13.00 -13.96
N LYS A 4 -18.50 11.70 -14.13
CA LYS A 4 -18.73 10.74 -13.04
C LYS A 4 -17.65 10.79 -11.98
N ARG A 5 -16.39 11.03 -12.38
CA ARG A 5 -15.25 11.12 -11.46
C ARG A 5 -15.39 12.23 -10.42
N ILE A 6 -16.15 13.30 -10.71
CA ILE A 6 -16.42 14.37 -9.72
C ILE A 6 -17.18 13.81 -8.51
N TYR A 7 -18.18 12.97 -8.74
CA TYR A 7 -18.94 12.33 -7.65
C TYR A 7 -18.08 11.29 -6.91
N GLN A 8 -17.27 10.52 -7.65
CA GLN A 8 -16.35 9.52 -7.08
C GLN A 8 -15.30 10.17 -6.16
N ILE A 9 -14.67 11.22 -6.63
CA ILE A 9 -13.71 12.01 -5.84
C ILE A 9 -14.42 12.71 -4.68
N GLY A 10 -15.58 13.31 -4.94
CA GLY A 10 -16.40 13.97 -3.94
C GLY A 10 -16.72 13.07 -2.76
N LEU A 11 -17.02 11.80 -3.01
CA LEU A 11 -17.34 10.82 -1.97
C LEU A 11 -16.17 10.65 -0.95
N THR A 12 -14.92 10.76 -1.40
CA THR A 12 -13.74 10.70 -0.51
C THR A 12 -13.52 11.99 0.30
N MET A 13 -14.18 13.08 -0.09
CA MET A 13 -14.02 14.42 0.50
C MET A 13 -15.12 14.81 1.48
N ILE A 14 -16.11 13.95 1.66
CA ILE A 14 -17.19 14.17 2.63
C ILE A 14 -16.64 14.01 4.05
N ASN A 15 -16.77 15.05 4.84
CA ASN A 15 -16.29 15.03 6.21
C ASN A 15 -17.06 14.02 7.07
N GLY A 16 -16.34 13.11 7.73
CA GLY A 16 -16.92 12.06 8.56
C GLY A 16 -17.39 10.80 7.80
N VAL A 17 -17.25 10.76 6.48
CA VAL A 17 -17.50 9.56 5.67
C VAL A 17 -16.17 8.88 5.36
N GLY A 18 -15.95 7.71 5.94
CA GLY A 18 -14.81 6.84 5.64
C GLY A 18 -15.15 5.82 4.54
N ASP A 19 -14.15 5.03 4.13
CA ASP A 19 -14.29 4.11 2.99
C ASP A 19 -15.41 3.07 3.16
N ILE A 20 -15.60 2.54 4.37
CA ILE A 20 -16.67 1.57 4.67
C ILE A 20 -18.04 2.22 4.48
N LEU A 21 -18.24 3.41 5.04
CA LEU A 21 -19.51 4.12 4.95
C LEU A 21 -19.77 4.61 3.51
N ALA A 22 -18.73 5.01 2.79
CA ALA A 22 -18.82 5.36 1.37
C ALA A 22 -19.31 4.18 0.53
N ARG A 23 -18.87 2.96 0.79
CA ARG A 23 -19.38 1.75 0.14
C ARG A 23 -20.85 1.48 0.49
N HIS A 24 -21.23 1.60 1.76
CA HIS A 24 -22.63 1.44 2.17
C HIS A 24 -23.57 2.45 1.48
N LEU A 25 -23.12 3.71 1.33
CA LEU A 25 -23.85 4.72 0.58
C LEU A 25 -24.04 4.30 -0.89
N LEU A 26 -22.97 3.85 -1.53
CA LEU A 26 -22.97 3.41 -2.91
C LEU A 26 -23.89 2.19 -3.13
N GLU A 27 -23.81 1.19 -2.24
CA GLU A 27 -24.66 0.00 -2.26
C GLU A 27 -26.14 0.34 -2.04
N SER A 28 -26.43 1.28 -1.14
CA SER A 28 -27.80 1.68 -0.80
C SER A 28 -28.49 2.51 -1.88
N LEU A 29 -27.72 3.34 -2.61
CA LEU A 29 -28.25 4.30 -3.59
C LEU A 29 -27.96 3.91 -5.04
N GLY A 30 -27.10 2.92 -5.27
CA GLY A 30 -26.83 2.31 -6.56
C GLY A 30 -25.84 3.05 -7.46
N ASN A 31 -25.61 4.35 -7.28
CA ASN A 31 -24.63 5.12 -8.04
C ASN A 31 -24.11 6.33 -7.26
N GLU A 32 -22.98 6.89 -7.72
CA GLU A 32 -22.27 7.96 -7.04
C GLU A 32 -23.01 9.30 -7.07
N GLU A 33 -23.70 9.61 -8.16
CA GLU A 33 -24.46 10.86 -8.32
C GLU A 33 -25.66 10.92 -7.37
N ALA A 34 -26.35 9.79 -7.19
CA ALA A 34 -27.49 9.68 -6.28
C ALA A 34 -27.12 10.06 -4.84
N ILE A 35 -25.90 9.81 -4.40
CA ILE A 35 -25.42 10.16 -3.06
C ILE A 35 -25.52 11.67 -2.82
N PHE A 36 -25.25 12.50 -3.82
CA PHE A 36 -25.21 13.96 -3.71
C PHE A 36 -26.53 14.64 -4.10
N THR A 37 -27.45 13.92 -4.74
CA THR A 37 -28.73 14.47 -5.22
C THR A 37 -29.93 13.98 -4.43
N GLU A 38 -29.76 12.94 -3.60
CA GLU A 38 -30.84 12.35 -2.81
C GLU A 38 -31.29 13.30 -1.70
N LYS A 39 -32.57 13.19 -1.32
CA LYS A 39 -33.18 14.00 -0.25
C LYS A 39 -32.55 13.63 1.11
N LYS A 40 -32.30 14.65 1.94
CA LYS A 40 -31.77 14.48 3.29
C LYS A 40 -32.49 13.41 4.10
N SER A 41 -33.83 13.41 4.05
CA SER A 41 -34.67 12.44 4.76
C SER A 41 -34.53 10.99 4.28
N GLN A 42 -34.04 10.76 3.06
CA GLN A 42 -33.75 9.41 2.54
C GLN A 42 -32.34 8.99 2.94
N LEU A 43 -31.36 9.89 2.87
CA LEU A 43 -30.00 9.64 3.36
C LEU A 43 -30.01 9.21 4.83
N GLU A 44 -30.82 9.86 5.67
CA GLU A 44 -30.95 9.55 7.10
C GLU A 44 -31.59 8.18 7.41
N LYS A 45 -32.18 7.51 6.42
CA LYS A 45 -32.67 6.12 6.57
C LYS A 45 -31.55 5.08 6.37
N ILE A 46 -30.42 5.48 5.80
CA ILE A 46 -29.29 4.58 5.58
C ILE A 46 -28.55 4.38 6.91
N THR A 47 -28.29 3.13 7.25
CA THR A 47 -27.61 2.78 8.50
C THR A 47 -26.25 3.50 8.60
N GLY A 48 -26.03 4.21 9.69
CA GLY A 48 -24.82 4.99 9.96
C GLY A 48 -24.88 6.45 9.47
N ILE A 49 -25.95 6.87 8.78
CA ILE A 49 -26.12 8.25 8.34
C ILE A 49 -27.14 8.97 9.25
N GLY A 50 -26.62 9.83 10.11
CA GLY A 50 -27.43 10.73 10.93
C GLY A 50 -27.54 12.14 10.35
N PRO A 51 -28.28 13.06 11.05
CA PRO A 51 -28.52 14.43 10.58
C PRO A 51 -27.25 15.25 10.27
N THR A 52 -26.17 14.98 10.98
CA THR A 52 -24.87 15.65 10.76
C THR A 52 -24.24 15.19 9.45
N LEU A 53 -24.16 13.89 9.23
CA LEU A 53 -23.54 13.33 8.03
C LEU A 53 -24.37 13.62 6.78
N SER A 54 -25.69 13.53 6.85
CA SER A 54 -26.56 13.90 5.73
C SER A 54 -26.40 15.37 5.31
N THR A 55 -26.12 16.26 6.27
CA THR A 55 -25.78 17.66 6.00
C THR A 55 -24.42 17.80 5.34
N GLU A 56 -23.40 17.07 5.82
CA GLU A 56 -22.06 17.08 5.23
C GLU A 56 -22.05 16.51 3.81
N ILE A 57 -22.81 15.44 3.52
CA ILE A 57 -22.97 14.87 2.18
C ILE A 57 -23.51 15.91 1.19
N LEU A 58 -24.52 16.67 1.59
CA LEU A 58 -25.20 17.63 0.74
C LEU A 58 -24.54 19.02 0.67
N ARG A 59 -23.33 19.16 1.24
CA ARG A 59 -22.60 20.43 1.18
C ARG A 59 -22.10 20.71 -0.24
N ALA A 60 -22.48 21.85 -0.79
CA ALA A 60 -22.12 22.27 -2.13
C ALA A 60 -20.61 22.40 -2.37
N ASP A 61 -19.80 22.68 -1.32
CA ASP A 61 -18.35 22.82 -1.44
C ASP A 61 -17.61 21.49 -1.67
N VAL A 62 -18.24 20.35 -1.38
CA VAL A 62 -17.63 19.01 -1.59
C VAL A 62 -17.41 18.77 -3.08
N LEU A 63 -18.42 18.96 -3.92
CA LEU A 63 -18.28 18.77 -5.36
C LEU A 63 -17.36 19.82 -6.01
N GLN A 64 -17.36 21.06 -5.52
CA GLN A 64 -16.41 22.09 -5.97
C GLN A 64 -14.95 21.73 -5.66
N LYS A 65 -14.70 21.10 -4.52
CA LYS A 65 -13.36 20.57 -4.18
C LYS A 65 -12.99 19.40 -5.09
N ALA A 66 -13.94 18.52 -5.37
CA ALA A 66 -13.74 17.40 -6.27
C ALA A 66 -13.41 17.84 -7.71
N GLU A 67 -14.07 18.89 -8.22
CA GLU A 67 -13.77 19.48 -9.53
C GLU A 67 -12.33 20.04 -9.60
N LYS A 68 -11.86 20.69 -8.53
CA LYS A 68 -10.47 21.17 -8.45
C LYS A 68 -9.48 20.01 -8.44
N GLU A 69 -9.78 18.95 -7.70
CA GLU A 69 -8.95 17.74 -7.67
C GLU A 69 -8.96 17.04 -9.04
N LEU A 70 -10.11 16.93 -9.71
CA LEU A 70 -10.20 16.38 -11.05
C LEU A 70 -9.32 17.18 -12.03
N THR A 71 -9.37 18.51 -11.98
CA THR A 71 -8.51 19.37 -12.79
C THR A 71 -7.02 19.12 -12.51
N PHE A 72 -6.66 18.91 -11.23
CA PHE A 72 -5.29 18.63 -10.85
C PHE A 72 -4.82 17.27 -11.37
N ILE A 73 -5.59 16.20 -11.22
CA ILE A 73 -5.20 14.86 -11.67
C ILE A 73 -5.06 14.80 -13.19
N GLU A 74 -5.97 15.43 -13.95
CA GLU A 74 -5.89 15.50 -15.42
C GLU A 74 -4.65 16.24 -15.88
N LYS A 75 -4.38 17.43 -15.32
CA LYS A 75 -3.19 18.23 -15.63
C LYS A 75 -1.89 17.46 -15.38
N ASN A 76 -1.85 16.63 -14.35
CA ASN A 76 -0.65 15.91 -13.90
C ASN A 76 -0.58 14.47 -14.42
N LYS A 77 -1.51 14.03 -15.28
CA LYS A 77 -1.60 12.66 -15.81
C LYS A 77 -1.59 11.64 -14.68
N ILE A 78 -2.49 11.81 -13.74
CA ILE A 78 -2.73 10.93 -12.60
C ILE A 78 -4.00 10.14 -12.90
N ASP A 79 -3.92 8.83 -12.78
CA ASP A 79 -5.08 7.96 -12.93
C ASP A 79 -5.86 7.87 -11.62
N CYS A 80 -7.17 7.68 -11.73
CA CYS A 80 -8.09 7.57 -10.62
C CYS A 80 -8.78 6.21 -10.72
N HIS A 81 -8.71 5.41 -9.66
CA HIS A 81 -9.27 4.06 -9.59
C HIS A 81 -10.36 4.01 -8.54
N PHE A 82 -11.58 3.81 -8.98
CA PHE A 82 -12.72 3.72 -8.09
C PHE A 82 -13.09 2.27 -7.80
N TYR A 83 -13.61 1.98 -6.62
CA TYR A 83 -13.87 0.63 -6.10
C TYR A 83 -14.68 -0.27 -7.04
N THR A 84 -15.60 0.31 -7.85
CA THR A 84 -16.42 -0.44 -8.81
C THR A 84 -15.78 -0.62 -10.18
N ASP A 85 -14.65 0.03 -10.44
CA ASP A 85 -13.98 -0.06 -11.74
C ASP A 85 -13.33 -1.45 -11.93
N SER A 86 -13.31 -1.92 -13.16
CA SER A 86 -12.65 -3.19 -13.52
C SER A 86 -11.13 -3.15 -13.33
N THR A 87 -10.56 -1.95 -13.28
CA THR A 87 -9.12 -1.72 -13.05
C THR A 87 -8.74 -1.63 -11.57
N TYR A 88 -9.73 -1.72 -10.65
CA TYR A 88 -9.45 -1.72 -9.22
C TYR A 88 -8.84 -3.06 -8.79
N PRO A 89 -7.68 -3.06 -8.09
CA PRO A 89 -6.94 -4.28 -7.79
C PRO A 89 -7.76 -5.29 -6.99
N HIS A 90 -7.80 -6.53 -7.48
CA HIS A 90 -8.56 -7.60 -6.85
C HIS A 90 -8.14 -7.86 -5.40
N ARG A 91 -6.81 -7.91 -5.15
CA ARG A 91 -6.28 -8.11 -3.78
C ARG A 91 -6.78 -7.03 -2.81
N LEU A 92 -6.74 -5.77 -3.23
CA LEU A 92 -7.18 -4.66 -2.38
C LEU A 92 -8.70 -4.70 -2.16
N LYS A 93 -9.47 -5.10 -3.17
CA LYS A 93 -10.92 -5.22 -3.09
C LYS A 93 -11.40 -6.24 -2.05
N GLN A 94 -10.56 -7.23 -1.72
CA GLN A 94 -10.84 -8.23 -0.68
C GLN A 94 -10.71 -7.69 0.75
N CYS A 95 -10.10 -6.51 0.93
CA CYS A 95 -9.90 -5.92 2.25
C CYS A 95 -11.17 -5.20 2.72
N GLU A 96 -11.54 -5.40 3.98
CA GLU A 96 -12.77 -4.82 4.55
C GLU A 96 -12.76 -3.28 4.50
N ASP A 97 -11.62 -2.66 4.72
CA ASP A 97 -11.41 -1.21 4.71
C ASP A 97 -10.67 -0.71 3.46
N ALA A 98 -10.80 -1.42 2.34
CA ALA A 98 -10.23 -1.00 1.06
C ALA A 98 -10.66 0.45 0.74
N PRO A 99 -9.75 1.30 0.22
CA PRO A 99 -10.11 2.66 -0.15
C PRO A 99 -11.17 2.66 -1.24
N ILE A 100 -12.20 3.50 -1.10
CA ILE A 100 -13.26 3.63 -2.12
C ILE A 100 -12.68 4.17 -3.44
N LEU A 101 -11.60 4.92 -3.36
CA LEU A 101 -10.88 5.50 -4.48
C LEU A 101 -9.40 5.65 -4.11
N PHE A 102 -8.52 5.41 -5.07
CA PHE A 102 -7.11 5.77 -4.96
C PHE A 102 -6.60 6.37 -6.28
N TYR A 103 -5.52 7.13 -6.17
CA TYR A 103 -4.82 7.77 -7.26
C TYR A 103 -3.54 7.06 -7.58
N SER A 104 -3.15 7.05 -8.87
CA SER A 104 -1.89 6.45 -9.29
C SER A 104 -1.17 7.28 -10.33
N LYS A 105 0.17 7.19 -10.33
CA LYS A 105 1.03 7.82 -11.34
C LYS A 105 2.19 6.90 -11.69
N GLY A 106 2.42 6.69 -12.98
CA GLY A 106 3.49 5.84 -13.50
C GLY A 106 2.97 4.71 -14.39
N ASN A 107 3.83 3.76 -14.71
CA ASN A 107 3.47 2.57 -15.47
C ASN A 107 3.02 1.45 -14.52
N ILE A 108 1.83 1.62 -13.94
CA ILE A 108 1.34 0.77 -12.84
C ILE A 108 0.50 -0.38 -13.37
N LYS A 109 0.85 -1.59 -12.95
CA LYS A 109 0.04 -2.80 -13.09
C LYS A 109 -0.07 -3.45 -11.71
N PRO A 110 -1.03 -3.04 -10.87
CA PRO A 110 -1.08 -3.50 -9.48
C PRO A 110 -1.60 -4.93 -9.33
N ASP A 111 -2.22 -5.48 -10.34
CA ASP A 111 -2.86 -6.80 -10.31
C ASP A 111 -2.05 -7.86 -11.10
N VAL A 112 -0.73 -7.85 -10.88
CA VAL A 112 0.19 -8.87 -11.41
C VAL A 112 0.11 -10.16 -10.58
N GLN A 113 0.67 -11.24 -11.13
CA GLN A 113 0.57 -12.58 -10.53
C GLN A 113 1.20 -12.67 -9.13
N ARG A 114 2.33 -11.99 -8.91
CA ARG A 114 3.09 -12.06 -7.65
C ARG A 114 3.39 -10.66 -7.12
N VAL A 115 3.00 -10.41 -5.88
CA VAL A 115 3.18 -9.11 -5.23
C VAL A 115 3.67 -9.31 -3.81
N ILE A 116 4.81 -8.72 -3.47
CA ILE A 116 5.29 -8.67 -2.08
C ILE A 116 5.34 -7.24 -1.58
N SER A 117 5.06 -7.04 -0.31
CA SER A 117 5.41 -5.80 0.38
C SER A 117 6.65 -6.01 1.26
N VAL A 118 7.61 -5.10 1.17
CA VAL A 118 8.84 -5.12 1.95
C VAL A 118 8.86 -3.89 2.84
N VAL A 119 8.82 -4.11 4.15
CA VAL A 119 8.73 -3.04 5.14
C VAL A 119 9.75 -3.23 6.26
N GLY A 120 10.05 -2.15 6.98
CA GLY A 120 10.98 -2.26 8.10
C GLY A 120 11.25 -0.95 8.80
N THR A 121 12.30 -0.97 9.61
CA THR A 121 12.77 0.20 10.35
C THR A 121 13.26 1.31 9.42
N ARG A 122 13.04 2.56 9.82
CA ARG A 122 13.64 3.73 9.16
C ARG A 122 15.15 3.85 9.41
N ASN A 123 15.65 3.20 10.46
CA ASN A 123 17.06 3.16 10.85
C ASN A 123 17.64 1.79 10.51
N ALA A 124 17.59 1.41 9.23
CA ALA A 124 18.08 0.12 8.76
C ALA A 124 19.58 -0.03 9.04
N THR A 125 19.96 -1.18 9.58
CA THR A 125 21.36 -1.56 9.75
C THR A 125 21.97 -2.01 8.41
N THR A 126 23.28 -2.19 8.35
CA THR A 126 23.93 -2.81 7.18
C THR A 126 23.35 -4.20 6.93
N TYR A 127 23.17 -5.01 7.97
CA TYR A 127 22.55 -6.33 7.90
C TYR A 127 21.15 -6.29 7.25
N GLY A 128 20.27 -5.40 7.70
CA GLY A 128 18.93 -5.29 7.11
C GLY A 128 18.93 -4.83 5.65
N LYS A 129 19.86 -3.96 5.25
CA LYS A 129 20.04 -3.57 3.86
C LYS A 129 20.52 -4.73 3.00
N ASP A 130 21.57 -5.45 3.45
CA ASP A 130 22.13 -6.59 2.75
C ASP A 130 21.09 -7.71 2.56
N LEU A 131 20.27 -7.97 3.59
CA LEU A 131 19.16 -8.92 3.50
C LEU A 131 18.11 -8.47 2.46
N THR A 132 17.75 -7.18 2.47
CA THR A 132 16.77 -6.63 1.52
C THR A 132 17.29 -6.76 0.08
N GLU A 133 18.53 -6.38 -0.16
CA GLU A 133 19.17 -6.41 -1.48
C GLU A 133 19.32 -7.84 -1.99
N SER A 134 19.81 -8.76 -1.15
CA SER A 134 19.95 -10.18 -1.51
C SER A 134 18.60 -10.81 -1.82
N LEU A 135 17.60 -10.60 -0.96
CA LEU A 135 16.27 -11.15 -1.16
C LEU A 135 15.65 -10.71 -2.51
N ILE A 136 15.68 -9.41 -2.79
CA ILE A 136 15.06 -8.86 -4.01
C ILE A 136 15.83 -9.30 -5.26
N ARG A 137 17.18 -9.29 -5.21
CA ARG A 137 18.03 -9.80 -6.30
C ARG A 137 17.72 -11.27 -6.59
N ASP A 138 17.67 -12.11 -5.57
CA ASP A 138 17.49 -13.54 -5.74
C ASP A 138 16.06 -13.87 -6.22
N LEU A 139 15.03 -13.13 -5.74
CA LEU A 139 13.67 -13.25 -6.26
C LEU A 139 13.55 -12.80 -7.72
N ALA A 140 14.29 -11.77 -8.14
CA ALA A 140 14.28 -11.28 -9.52
C ALA A 140 14.79 -12.33 -10.52
N LEU A 141 15.72 -13.19 -10.11
CA LEU A 141 16.23 -14.28 -10.95
C LEU A 141 15.13 -15.32 -11.27
N HIS A 142 14.18 -15.52 -10.36
CA HIS A 142 13.09 -16.49 -10.51
C HIS A 142 11.82 -15.86 -11.08
N PHE A 143 11.53 -14.62 -10.73
CA PHE A 143 10.28 -13.94 -11.03
C PHE A 143 10.53 -12.52 -11.56
N PRO A 144 10.84 -12.34 -12.84
CA PRO A 144 11.15 -11.02 -13.42
C PRO A 144 9.93 -10.08 -13.47
N ASP A 145 8.74 -10.60 -13.24
CA ASP A 145 7.47 -9.85 -13.16
C ASP A 145 7.01 -9.57 -11.71
N LEU A 146 7.79 -9.97 -10.70
CA LEU A 146 7.47 -9.74 -9.29
C LEU A 146 7.33 -8.26 -8.99
N LEU A 147 6.17 -7.87 -8.46
CA LEU A 147 5.94 -6.51 -8.01
C LEU A 147 6.37 -6.32 -6.54
N VAL A 148 7.24 -5.34 -6.31
CA VAL A 148 7.69 -4.95 -4.97
C VAL A 148 6.96 -3.71 -4.51
N LEU A 149 6.22 -3.80 -3.39
CA LEU A 149 5.53 -2.68 -2.75
C LEU A 149 6.29 -2.22 -1.51
N SER A 150 6.30 -0.92 -1.27
CA SER A 150 6.74 -0.35 0.00
C SER A 150 6.22 1.08 0.18
N GLY A 151 6.63 1.75 1.26
CA GLY A 151 6.09 3.04 1.64
C GLY A 151 6.95 4.25 1.29
N LEU A 152 8.02 4.08 0.53
CA LEU A 152 8.97 5.13 0.18
C LEU A 152 9.61 5.85 1.41
N ALA A 153 9.53 5.25 2.60
CA ALA A 153 10.12 5.79 3.83
C ALA A 153 11.64 5.59 3.86
N TYR A 154 12.31 6.18 4.85
CA TYR A 154 13.73 5.90 5.12
C TYR A 154 13.97 4.43 5.45
N GLY A 155 15.20 3.96 5.34
CA GLY A 155 15.65 2.64 5.78
C GLY A 155 15.26 1.52 4.82
N ILE A 156 14.52 0.54 5.29
CA ILE A 156 14.19 -0.66 4.52
C ILE A 156 13.33 -0.32 3.30
N ASP A 157 12.34 0.57 3.41
CA ASP A 157 11.44 0.91 2.32
C ASP A 157 12.20 1.41 1.08
N ILE A 158 13.06 2.42 1.26
CA ILE A 158 13.85 2.97 0.15
C ILE A 158 14.89 1.98 -0.37
N CYS A 159 15.45 1.12 0.50
CA CYS A 159 16.35 0.05 0.10
C CYS A 159 15.63 -0.94 -0.82
N ALA A 160 14.42 -1.35 -0.46
CA ALA A 160 13.59 -2.24 -1.27
C ALA A 160 13.29 -1.66 -2.66
N HIS A 161 12.86 -0.38 -2.73
CA HIS A 161 12.60 0.27 -4.02
C HIS A 161 13.86 0.34 -4.90
N ARG A 162 15.00 0.75 -4.35
CA ARG A 162 16.26 0.83 -5.10
C ARG A 162 16.72 -0.53 -5.57
N SER A 163 16.64 -1.55 -4.72
CA SER A 163 16.98 -2.91 -5.09
C SER A 163 16.08 -3.45 -6.20
N ALA A 164 14.77 -3.18 -6.13
CA ALA A 164 13.84 -3.55 -7.20
C ALA A 164 14.20 -2.87 -8.53
N LEU A 165 14.47 -1.56 -8.52
CA LEU A 165 14.90 -0.79 -9.71
C LEU A 165 16.20 -1.34 -10.31
N GLN A 166 17.20 -1.63 -9.48
CA GLN A 166 18.48 -2.18 -9.91
C GLN A 166 18.35 -3.56 -10.57
N ASN A 167 17.38 -4.36 -10.11
CA ASN A 167 17.09 -5.69 -10.65
C ASN A 167 15.94 -5.68 -11.67
N GLN A 168 15.56 -4.51 -12.20
CA GLN A 168 14.53 -4.34 -13.23
C GLN A 168 13.15 -4.86 -12.84
N LEU A 169 12.87 -5.03 -11.55
CA LEU A 169 11.56 -5.39 -11.05
C LEU A 169 10.64 -4.16 -10.97
N PRO A 170 9.35 -4.30 -11.31
CA PRO A 170 8.38 -3.25 -11.07
C PRO A 170 8.26 -2.98 -9.57
N THR A 171 8.18 -1.68 -9.21
CA THR A 171 8.02 -1.29 -7.82
C THR A 171 7.04 -0.14 -7.65
N ILE A 172 6.17 -0.24 -6.66
CA ILE A 172 5.16 0.78 -6.35
C ILE A 172 5.37 1.34 -4.95
N GLY A 173 5.51 2.66 -4.88
CA GLY A 173 5.53 3.41 -3.63
C GLY A 173 4.11 3.82 -3.23
N VAL A 174 3.65 3.34 -2.08
CA VAL A 174 2.38 3.78 -1.50
C VAL A 174 2.65 5.00 -0.63
N LEU A 175 1.99 6.12 -0.88
CA LEU A 175 2.28 7.39 -0.22
C LEU A 175 1.22 7.71 0.86
N ALA A 176 1.65 8.44 1.89
CA ALA A 176 0.78 8.92 2.98
C ALA A 176 0.40 10.41 2.81
N HIS A 177 0.39 10.89 1.58
CA HIS A 177 0.12 12.27 1.18
C HIS A 177 -0.28 12.32 -0.28
N GLY A 178 -0.74 13.47 -0.77
CA GLY A 178 -1.11 13.65 -2.17
C GLY A 178 0.07 13.53 -3.15
N LEU A 179 -0.23 13.23 -4.42
CA LEU A 179 0.77 13.08 -5.50
C LEU A 179 1.36 14.42 -5.99
N ASP A 180 1.01 15.53 -5.35
CA ASP A 180 1.57 16.87 -5.60
C ASP A 180 2.99 17.06 -5.05
N ARG A 181 3.45 16.15 -4.21
CA ARG A 181 4.76 16.20 -3.56
C ARG A 181 5.36 14.83 -3.35
N ILE A 182 6.65 14.79 -3.00
CA ILE A 182 7.36 13.58 -2.56
C ILE A 182 7.90 13.79 -1.15
N TYR A 183 7.58 12.86 -0.26
CA TYR A 183 8.11 12.84 1.09
C TYR A 183 8.65 11.43 1.44
N PRO A 184 9.87 11.34 1.97
CA PRO A 184 10.81 12.45 2.19
C PRO A 184 11.41 12.96 0.86
N ALA A 185 11.71 14.27 0.80
CA ALA A 185 12.16 14.92 -0.44
C ALA A 185 13.46 14.33 -1.01
N ILE A 186 14.31 13.76 -0.15
CA ILE A 186 15.57 13.10 -0.54
C ILE A 186 15.34 11.86 -1.43
N HIS A 187 14.15 11.26 -1.40
CA HIS A 187 13.79 10.10 -2.22
C HIS A 187 13.20 10.48 -3.59
N ARG A 188 13.19 11.79 -3.94
CA ARG A 188 12.59 12.28 -5.18
C ARG A 188 13.16 11.60 -6.43
N ASN A 189 14.48 11.43 -6.51
CA ASN A 189 15.11 10.81 -7.69
C ASN A 189 14.64 9.37 -7.85
N THR A 190 14.65 8.59 -6.77
CA THR A 190 14.13 7.22 -6.78
C THR A 190 12.65 7.18 -7.17
N ALA A 191 11.82 8.09 -6.62
CA ALA A 191 10.41 8.18 -6.98
C ALA A 191 10.18 8.49 -8.47
N VAL A 192 11.00 9.34 -9.08
CA VAL A 192 10.94 9.64 -10.53
C VAL A 192 11.32 8.40 -11.36
N GLU A 193 12.36 7.68 -10.95
CA GLU A 193 12.80 6.45 -11.60
C GLU A 193 11.71 5.36 -11.54
N MET A 194 11.04 5.21 -10.41
CA MET A 194 9.91 4.30 -10.23
C MET A 194 8.77 4.53 -11.22
N LEU A 195 8.53 5.77 -11.68
CA LEU A 195 7.46 6.05 -12.64
C LEU A 195 7.65 5.35 -14.00
N GLN A 196 8.85 4.91 -14.32
CA GLN A 196 9.16 4.25 -15.61
C GLN A 196 8.84 2.75 -15.57
N GLN A 197 9.08 2.07 -14.45
CA GLN A 197 8.89 0.62 -14.33
C GLN A 197 7.98 0.20 -13.17
N GLY A 198 7.13 1.11 -12.72
CA GLY A 198 6.19 0.94 -11.62
C GLY A 198 5.49 2.26 -11.38
N GLY A 199 5.47 2.77 -10.14
CA GLY A 199 4.89 4.08 -9.89
C GLY A 199 4.62 4.41 -8.44
N LEU A 200 3.72 5.35 -8.25
CA LEU A 200 3.29 5.86 -6.95
C LEU A 200 1.77 5.78 -6.85
N ILE A 201 1.27 5.37 -5.70
CA ILE A 201 -0.16 5.33 -5.40
C ILE A 201 -0.46 5.99 -4.05
N THR A 202 -1.67 6.53 -3.92
CA THR A 202 -2.17 7.11 -2.67
C THR A 202 -3.69 7.15 -2.65
N ASP A 203 -4.30 7.07 -1.47
CA ASP A 203 -5.74 7.34 -1.25
C ASP A 203 -6.00 8.77 -0.74
N PHE A 204 -4.98 9.62 -0.76
CA PHE A 204 -5.08 11.01 -0.32
C PHE A 204 -5.13 11.98 -1.51
N PRO A 205 -6.05 12.96 -1.51
CA PRO A 205 -6.10 14.00 -2.53
C PRO A 205 -4.88 14.92 -2.48
N SER A 206 -4.69 15.70 -3.55
CA SER A 206 -3.63 16.71 -3.62
C SER A 206 -3.71 17.71 -2.46
N GLY A 207 -2.57 18.26 -2.05
CA GLY A 207 -2.49 19.15 -0.89
C GLY A 207 -2.47 18.46 0.47
N THR A 208 -2.71 17.15 0.55
CA THR A 208 -2.62 16.41 1.82
C THR A 208 -1.18 16.32 2.30
N ASN A 209 -0.94 16.68 3.56
CA ASN A 209 0.37 16.62 4.20
C ASN A 209 0.73 15.22 4.70
N PRO A 210 2.04 14.89 4.81
CA PRO A 210 2.50 13.60 5.33
C PRO A 210 2.43 13.54 6.87
N ASP A 211 1.21 13.60 7.42
CA ASP A 211 0.96 13.56 8.85
C ASP A 211 1.07 12.14 9.43
N LYS A 212 1.40 12.03 10.71
CA LYS A 212 1.63 10.74 11.38
C LYS A 212 0.46 9.75 11.20
N GLN A 213 -0.78 10.22 11.27
CA GLN A 213 -1.96 9.38 11.13
C GLN A 213 -2.10 8.83 9.71
N ASN A 214 -1.71 9.60 8.69
CA ASN A 214 -1.77 9.20 7.30
C ASN A 214 -0.82 8.04 6.99
N PHE A 215 0.35 7.97 7.64
CA PHE A 215 1.26 6.84 7.50
C PHE A 215 0.62 5.53 8.00
N ILE A 216 -0.13 5.60 9.11
CA ILE A 216 -0.83 4.44 9.65
C ILE A 216 -1.96 4.03 8.71
N LYS A 217 -2.79 4.99 8.27
CA LYS A 217 -3.89 4.74 7.33
C LYS A 217 -3.41 4.12 6.01
N ARG A 218 -2.29 4.64 5.46
CA ARG A 218 -1.71 4.16 4.22
C ARG A 218 -1.25 2.69 4.28
N ASN A 219 -0.77 2.22 5.45
CA ASN A 219 -0.19 0.88 5.59
C ASN A 219 -1.18 -0.24 5.21
N ARG A 220 -2.49 0.00 5.33
CA ARG A 220 -3.52 -0.93 4.86
C ARG A 220 -3.44 -1.21 3.36
N ILE A 221 -3.06 -0.21 2.55
CA ILE A 221 -2.89 -0.37 1.10
C ILE A 221 -1.63 -1.19 0.80
N VAL A 222 -0.54 -0.96 1.54
CA VAL A 222 0.70 -1.77 1.41
C VAL A 222 0.41 -3.23 1.71
N ALA A 223 -0.27 -3.50 2.83
CA ALA A 223 -0.64 -4.84 3.26
C ALA A 223 -1.67 -5.49 2.32
N GLY A 224 -2.71 -4.75 1.94
CA GLY A 224 -3.84 -5.28 1.17
C GLY A 224 -3.53 -5.60 -0.29
N LEU A 225 -2.58 -4.89 -0.90
CA LEU A 225 -2.17 -5.13 -2.29
C LEU A 225 -1.23 -6.32 -2.46
N SER A 226 -0.59 -6.82 -1.39
CA SER A 226 0.45 -7.85 -1.47
C SER A 226 -0.09 -9.24 -1.14
N ASP A 227 0.57 -10.28 -1.69
CA ASP A 227 0.36 -11.68 -1.29
C ASP A 227 0.99 -11.91 0.08
N ALA A 228 2.18 -11.32 0.31
CA ALA A 228 2.90 -11.42 1.57
C ALA A 228 3.54 -10.09 1.97
N THR A 229 3.60 -9.86 3.29
CA THR A 229 4.32 -8.74 3.89
C THR A 229 5.60 -9.24 4.56
N LEU A 230 6.75 -8.70 4.13
CA LEU A 230 8.07 -9.05 4.62
C LEU A 230 8.58 -7.95 5.55
N VAL A 231 8.81 -8.28 6.82
CA VAL A 231 9.41 -7.36 7.79
C VAL A 231 10.87 -7.71 7.96
N VAL A 232 11.76 -6.88 7.39
CA VAL A 232 13.20 -7.16 7.40
C VAL A 232 13.83 -6.85 8.73
N GLU A 233 13.61 -5.67 9.25
CA GLU A 233 14.04 -5.21 10.57
C GLU A 233 12.97 -4.36 11.23
N SER A 234 12.80 -4.49 12.53
CA SER A 234 11.91 -3.65 13.32
C SER A 234 12.32 -3.62 14.79
N SER A 235 12.31 -2.45 15.39
CA SER A 235 12.32 -2.34 16.85
C SER A 235 11.00 -2.86 17.44
N SER A 236 10.97 -3.05 18.77
CA SER A 236 9.79 -3.56 19.49
C SER A 236 8.51 -2.72 19.35
N LYS A 237 8.64 -1.45 18.92
CA LYS A 237 7.55 -0.49 18.68
C LYS A 237 7.62 0.12 17.28
N GLY A 238 8.22 -0.57 16.32
CA GLY A 238 8.39 -0.10 14.95
C GLY A 238 7.06 0.01 14.18
N GLY A 239 6.95 1.03 13.31
CA GLY A 239 5.76 1.23 12.47
C GLY A 239 5.49 0.10 11.49
N SER A 240 6.51 -0.67 11.09
CA SER A 240 6.38 -1.86 10.25
C SER A 240 5.58 -2.99 10.90
N LEU A 241 5.56 -3.06 12.26
CA LEU A 241 4.74 -4.02 12.98
C LEU A 241 3.24 -3.74 12.79
N ILE A 242 2.85 -2.47 12.62
CA ILE A 242 1.46 -2.10 12.31
C ILE A 242 1.07 -2.65 10.94
N THR A 243 1.95 -2.54 9.93
CA THR A 243 1.70 -3.11 8.60
C THR A 243 1.57 -4.64 8.66
N ALA A 244 2.43 -5.30 9.46
CA ALA A 244 2.37 -6.74 9.69
C ALA A 244 1.06 -7.17 10.37
N ASP A 245 0.63 -6.46 11.42
CA ASP A 245 -0.64 -6.74 12.11
C ASP A 245 -1.85 -6.55 11.16
N ILE A 246 -1.83 -5.52 10.31
CA ILE A 246 -2.87 -5.30 9.30
C ILE A 246 -2.87 -6.44 8.26
N ALA A 247 -1.70 -6.82 7.72
CA ALA A 247 -1.59 -7.93 6.76
C ALA A 247 -2.14 -9.22 7.37
N PHE A 248 -1.77 -9.53 8.61
CA PHE A 248 -2.29 -10.68 9.35
C PHE A 248 -3.81 -10.63 9.51
N SER A 249 -4.38 -9.46 9.82
CA SER A 249 -5.84 -9.30 9.95
C SER A 249 -6.60 -9.49 8.63
N TYR A 250 -5.94 -9.24 7.49
CA TYR A 250 -6.50 -9.50 6.16
C TYR A 250 -6.33 -10.95 5.69
N GLY A 251 -5.76 -11.82 6.54
CA GLY A 251 -5.41 -13.19 6.16
C GLY A 251 -4.29 -13.28 5.13
N ARG A 252 -3.43 -12.24 5.04
CA ARG A 252 -2.23 -12.24 4.20
C ARG A 252 -1.07 -12.82 4.96
N ASP A 253 -0.18 -13.49 4.25
CA ASP A 253 1.03 -14.03 4.84
C ASP A 253 1.97 -12.93 5.33
N VAL A 254 2.59 -13.17 6.47
CA VAL A 254 3.62 -12.30 7.04
C VAL A 254 4.88 -13.12 7.28
N TYR A 255 6.02 -12.62 6.83
CA TYR A 255 7.32 -13.24 7.05
C TYR A 255 8.32 -12.24 7.64
N CYS A 256 9.23 -12.76 8.47
CA CYS A 256 10.27 -11.95 9.09
C CYS A 256 11.62 -12.62 8.98
N PHE A 257 12.65 -11.80 8.80
CA PHE A 257 14.01 -12.23 9.03
C PHE A 257 14.31 -12.26 10.53
N PRO A 258 14.90 -13.34 11.07
CA PRO A 258 15.34 -13.38 12.44
C PRO A 258 16.59 -12.53 12.61
N GLY A 259 16.86 -12.11 13.84
CA GLY A 259 18.09 -11.42 14.19
C GLY A 259 18.50 -11.71 15.61
N ARG A 260 19.64 -11.16 16.05
CA ARG A 260 20.16 -11.39 17.40
C ARG A 260 19.18 -10.88 18.45
N VAL A 261 19.04 -11.63 19.54
CA VAL A 261 18.08 -11.30 20.62
C VAL A 261 18.38 -9.94 21.27
N ALA A 262 19.65 -9.56 21.34
CA ALA A 262 20.11 -8.30 21.93
C ALA A 262 19.92 -7.09 21.00
N ASP A 263 19.82 -7.30 19.68
CA ASP A 263 19.78 -6.22 18.70
C ASP A 263 18.43 -5.52 18.70
N GLU A 264 18.43 -4.22 18.90
CA GLU A 264 17.20 -3.41 19.01
C GLU A 264 16.33 -3.52 17.75
N GLN A 265 16.95 -3.53 16.55
CA GLN A 265 16.23 -3.61 15.27
C GLN A 265 15.72 -5.02 14.93
N SER A 266 16.11 -6.02 15.70
CA SER A 266 15.64 -7.40 15.54
C SER A 266 14.48 -7.76 16.48
N LYS A 267 14.28 -6.99 17.54
CA LYS A 267 13.29 -7.29 18.60
C LYS A 267 11.86 -7.40 18.06
N GLY A 268 11.48 -6.56 17.10
CA GLY A 268 10.15 -6.57 16.51
C GLY A 268 9.91 -7.82 15.65
N CYS A 269 10.84 -8.17 14.78
CA CYS A 269 10.78 -9.38 13.95
C CYS A 269 10.76 -10.65 14.83
N ASN A 270 11.69 -10.76 15.77
CA ASN A 270 11.72 -11.87 16.72
C ASN A 270 10.44 -11.99 17.55
N LYS A 271 9.79 -10.86 17.88
CA LYS A 271 8.50 -10.85 18.55
C LYS A 271 7.38 -11.42 17.67
N LEU A 272 7.25 -10.97 16.41
CA LEU A 272 6.24 -11.48 15.48
C LEU A 272 6.39 -12.99 15.24
N ILE A 273 7.62 -13.49 15.08
CA ILE A 273 7.91 -14.92 14.94
C ILE A 273 7.49 -15.69 16.20
N ARG A 274 7.90 -15.20 17.37
CA ARG A 274 7.57 -15.83 18.66
C ARG A 274 6.06 -15.90 18.93
N GLU A 275 5.31 -14.89 18.48
CA GLU A 275 3.86 -14.79 18.62
C GLU A 275 3.08 -15.56 17.54
N ASN A 276 3.78 -16.27 16.64
CA ASN A 276 3.23 -16.97 15.48
C ASN A 276 2.39 -16.05 14.56
N LYS A 277 2.75 -14.76 14.50
CA LYS A 277 2.16 -13.79 13.58
C LYS A 277 2.94 -13.69 12.27
N ALA A 278 4.17 -14.21 12.24
CA ALA A 278 5.01 -14.23 11.05
C ALA A 278 5.77 -15.53 10.94
N GLY A 279 5.87 -16.06 9.72
CA GLY A 279 6.80 -17.13 9.39
C GLY A 279 8.24 -16.61 9.40
N LEU A 280 9.18 -17.46 9.81
CA LEU A 280 10.61 -17.17 9.73
C LEU A 280 11.11 -17.49 8.33
N ILE A 281 11.83 -16.57 7.71
CA ILE A 281 12.59 -16.78 6.46
C ILE A 281 14.03 -16.33 6.66
N THR A 282 14.95 -16.96 5.94
CA THR A 282 16.36 -16.60 5.93
C THR A 282 16.86 -16.21 4.54
N CYS A 283 16.15 -16.59 3.49
CA CYS A 283 16.49 -16.31 2.09
C CYS A 283 15.27 -16.35 1.17
N ALA A 284 15.48 -16.06 -0.12
CA ALA A 284 14.42 -16.11 -1.14
C ALA A 284 13.82 -17.51 -1.31
N ALA A 285 14.63 -18.57 -1.19
CA ALA A 285 14.14 -19.94 -1.33
C ALA A 285 13.10 -20.30 -0.25
N ASP A 286 13.29 -19.84 0.99
CA ASP A 286 12.31 -20.03 2.07
C ASP A 286 10.96 -19.37 1.72
N LEU A 287 11.01 -18.15 1.20
CA LEU A 287 9.81 -17.41 0.81
C LEU A 287 9.08 -18.09 -0.34
N ILE A 288 9.81 -18.50 -1.40
CA ILE A 288 9.27 -19.21 -2.56
C ILE A 288 8.56 -20.49 -2.12
N ALA A 289 9.21 -21.28 -1.26
CA ALA A 289 8.63 -22.52 -0.73
C ALA A 289 7.39 -22.25 0.14
N ALA A 290 7.45 -21.25 1.02
CA ALA A 290 6.34 -20.89 1.92
C ALA A 290 5.10 -20.39 1.16
N LEU A 291 5.30 -19.57 0.10
CA LEU A 291 4.23 -19.08 -0.76
C LEU A 291 3.79 -20.09 -1.83
N ARG A 292 4.45 -21.26 -1.90
CA ARG A 292 4.22 -22.29 -2.92
C ARG A 292 4.30 -21.75 -4.35
N TRP A 293 5.21 -20.80 -4.57
CA TRP A 293 5.45 -20.26 -5.90
C TRP A 293 6.27 -21.25 -6.71
N GLU A 294 5.75 -21.67 -7.86
CA GLU A 294 6.50 -22.50 -8.80
C GLU A 294 7.57 -21.65 -9.45
N SER A 295 8.84 -22.02 -9.30
CA SER A 295 9.94 -21.44 -10.03
C SER A 295 10.10 -22.16 -11.36
N ASN A 296 10.43 -21.43 -12.42
CA ASN A 296 10.67 -22.00 -13.75
C ASN A 296 11.95 -22.86 -13.82
N GLU A 297 12.65 -23.02 -12.71
CA GLU A 297 13.89 -23.82 -12.61
C GLU A 297 13.77 -24.89 -11.52
N SER A 298 14.45 -26.01 -11.75
CA SER A 298 14.57 -27.17 -10.84
C SER A 298 15.09 -26.78 -9.46
N PRO A 299 14.81 -27.58 -8.41
CA PRO A 299 15.07 -27.22 -7.00
C PRO A 299 16.51 -26.82 -6.78
N LEU A 300 16.66 -25.58 -6.38
CA LEU A 300 17.92 -24.89 -6.25
C LEU A 300 18.67 -25.22 -4.99
N ASN A 301 19.98 -25.16 -5.17
CA ASN A 301 21.03 -25.21 -4.20
C ASN A 301 20.64 -24.50 -2.89
N GLN A 302 20.75 -25.27 -1.82
CA GLN A 302 20.63 -24.86 -0.43
C GLN A 302 21.33 -23.51 -0.18
N CYS A 303 20.71 -22.67 0.61
CA CYS A 303 21.31 -21.43 1.13
C CYS A 303 22.74 -21.72 1.62
N THR A 304 23.73 -21.44 0.81
CA THR A 304 25.10 -21.38 1.28
C THR A 304 25.29 -20.09 2.06
N ALA A 305 24.92 -20.13 3.33
CA ALA A 305 25.37 -19.13 4.28
C ALA A 305 26.89 -19.18 4.30
N GLN A 306 27.54 -18.21 3.66
CA GLN A 306 28.95 -17.98 3.95
C GLN A 306 29.04 -17.55 5.41
N PRO A 307 29.82 -18.24 6.24
CA PRO A 307 30.06 -17.82 7.60
C PRO A 307 30.83 -16.49 7.55
N CYS A 308 30.22 -15.44 8.10
CA CYS A 308 30.95 -14.22 8.41
C CYS A 308 32.00 -14.55 9.48
N ILE A 309 33.28 -14.54 9.07
CA ILE A 309 34.44 -14.53 9.97
C ILE A 309 34.60 -13.10 10.53
#